data_f675291830c3694e22d59c34e0a00f10
#
_entry.id   f675291830c3694e22d59c34e0a00f10
#
_cell.length_a   1.000
_cell.length_b   1.000
_cell.length_c   1.000
_cell.angle_alpha   90.00
_cell.angle_beta   90.00
_cell.angle_gamma   90.00
#
_symmetry.space_group_name_H-M   'P 1'
#
loop_
_entity.id
_entity.type
_entity.pdbx_description
1 polymer ?
#
loop_
_entity_poly.entity_id
_entity_poly.type
_entity_poly.pdbx_seq_one_letter_code
_entity_poly.pdbx_strand_id
1 'polypeptide(L)'
;MEHWRDNYKLQTGGVLGTGRHSSLTYTHTYRVEAPSLEFGAFWSQHAYDRRDPGELSGSDLAFTQYLPPSVDRVGDTYFLPENFSFYGLQISTNTRFERDYTRTLQPFGSIARTWHSRQGPGYSLRLGLAGSVLGGDHLSLGWSLGKGGTLTQGLTREIRLRYRKHF
;
A
#
# COMPACT_ATOMS: atom_id res chain seq x y z
N MET A 1 7.87 10.78 -11.11
CA MET A 1 8.26 11.73 -10.02
C MET A 1 7.09 12.64 -9.78
N GLU A 2 6.63 12.71 -8.55
CA GLU A 2 5.53 13.60 -8.16
C GLU A 2 6.05 14.65 -7.20
N HIS A 3 5.55 15.86 -7.34
CA HIS A 3 5.88 16.96 -6.46
C HIS A 3 4.63 17.82 -6.26
N TRP A 4 4.25 18.03 -5.00
CA TRP A 4 3.12 18.88 -4.66
C TRP A 4 3.38 19.68 -3.37
N ARG A 5 2.68 20.76 -3.22
CA ARG A 5 2.65 21.59 -2.01
C ARG A 5 1.21 21.71 -1.55
N ASP A 6 0.94 21.42 -0.31
CA ASP A 6 -0.39 21.52 0.26
C ASP A 6 -0.35 21.98 1.73
N ASN A 7 -1.51 22.33 2.23
CA ASN A 7 -1.72 22.61 3.65
C ASN A 7 -2.20 21.34 4.34
N TYR A 8 -1.52 20.96 5.41
CA TYR A 8 -1.99 19.86 6.26
C TYR A 8 -3.13 20.37 7.13
N LYS A 9 -4.30 19.75 7.02
CA LYS A 9 -5.52 20.12 7.73
C LYS A 9 -6.01 18.98 8.57
N LEU A 10 -6.52 19.29 9.76
CA LEU A 10 -7.37 18.38 10.53
C LEU A 10 -8.75 18.23 9.88
N GLN A 11 -9.48 17.17 10.24
CA GLN A 11 -10.88 17.01 9.80
C GLN A 11 -11.78 18.15 10.26
N THR A 12 -11.42 18.82 11.33
CA THR A 12 -12.09 20.03 11.86
C THR A 12 -11.84 21.27 11.03
N GLY A 13 -10.92 21.22 10.06
CA GLY A 13 -10.54 22.34 9.21
C GLY A 13 -9.34 23.16 9.72
N GLY A 14 -8.85 22.88 10.93
CA GLY A 14 -7.66 23.52 11.48
C GLY A 14 -6.43 23.22 10.62
N VAL A 15 -5.62 24.26 10.32
CA VAL A 15 -4.38 24.13 9.55
C VAL A 15 -3.23 23.79 10.49
N LEU A 16 -2.65 22.60 10.32
CA LEU A 16 -1.49 22.14 11.09
C LEU A 16 -0.15 22.66 10.56
N GLY A 17 -0.14 23.13 9.35
CA GLY A 17 1.05 23.64 8.70
C GLY A 17 1.01 23.49 7.19
N THR A 18 2.04 23.99 6.53
CA THR A 18 2.25 23.81 5.10
C THR A 18 3.42 22.86 4.89
N GLY A 19 3.27 21.95 3.96
CA GLY A 19 4.33 21.01 3.62
C GLY A 19 4.55 20.90 2.13
N ARG A 20 5.74 20.48 1.78
CA ARG A 20 6.10 20.09 0.42
C ARG A 20 6.38 18.61 0.41
N HIS A 21 5.68 17.90 -0.46
CA HIS A 21 5.91 16.48 -0.69
C HIS A 21 6.62 16.28 -2.02
N SER A 22 7.65 15.48 -2.02
CA SER A 22 8.24 14.95 -3.24
C SER A 22 8.36 13.44 -3.13
N SER A 23 7.95 12.73 -4.18
CA SER A 23 8.10 11.30 -4.28
C SER A 23 8.77 10.91 -5.59
N LEU A 24 9.65 9.94 -5.51
CA LEU A 24 10.26 9.27 -6.64
C LEU A 24 9.98 7.78 -6.51
N THR A 25 9.32 7.21 -7.51
CA THR A 25 9.05 5.78 -7.58
C THR A 25 9.70 5.21 -8.84
N TYR A 26 10.45 4.15 -8.67
CA TYR A 26 11.05 3.37 -9.74
C TYR A 26 10.55 1.94 -9.63
N THR A 27 10.10 1.38 -10.76
CA THR A 27 9.67 -0.02 -10.86
C THR A 27 10.32 -0.64 -12.08
N HIS A 28 10.92 -1.80 -11.90
CA HIS A 28 11.46 -2.62 -12.97
C HIS A 28 10.83 -4.01 -12.90
N THR A 29 10.34 -4.48 -14.05
CA THR A 29 9.75 -5.81 -14.16
C THR A 29 10.40 -6.55 -15.30
N TYR A 30 10.91 -7.74 -15.00
CA TYR A 30 11.43 -8.69 -15.97
C TYR A 30 10.47 -9.86 -16.08
N ARG A 31 10.03 -10.18 -17.30
CA ARG A 31 9.07 -11.25 -17.56
C ARG A 31 9.72 -12.37 -18.34
N VAL A 32 9.48 -13.60 -17.89
CA VAL A 32 9.80 -14.84 -18.59
C VAL A 32 8.48 -15.47 -19.06
N GLU A 33 8.34 -15.78 -20.33
CA GLU A 33 7.07 -16.26 -20.87
C GLU A 33 6.82 -17.76 -20.63
N ALA A 34 7.86 -18.57 -20.58
CA ALA A 34 7.77 -20.00 -20.34
C ALA A 34 8.86 -20.49 -19.37
N PRO A 35 8.53 -20.78 -18.09
CA PRO A 35 7.25 -20.59 -17.42
C PRO A 35 6.87 -19.12 -17.26
N SER A 36 5.58 -18.81 -17.10
CA SER A 36 5.12 -17.44 -16.92
C SER A 36 5.53 -16.91 -15.54
N LEU A 37 6.72 -16.32 -15.48
CA LEU A 37 7.30 -15.73 -14.27
C LEU A 37 7.58 -14.26 -14.49
N GLU A 38 7.26 -13.47 -13.49
CA GLU A 38 7.56 -12.04 -13.44
C GLU A 38 8.41 -11.74 -12.20
N PHE A 39 9.54 -11.10 -12.41
CA PHE A 39 10.43 -10.61 -11.35
C PHE A 39 10.29 -9.10 -11.30
N GLY A 40 9.85 -8.59 -10.17
CA GLY A 40 9.67 -7.16 -9.95
C GLY A 40 10.62 -6.64 -8.87
N ALA A 41 11.18 -5.48 -9.12
CA ALA A 41 11.87 -4.68 -8.12
C ALA A 41 11.26 -3.28 -8.12
N PHE A 42 11.05 -2.71 -6.95
CA PHE A 42 10.54 -1.36 -6.82
C PHE A 42 11.26 -0.63 -5.69
N TRP A 43 11.34 0.67 -5.86
CA TRP A 43 11.85 1.58 -4.87
C TRP A 43 11.06 2.88 -4.91
N SER A 44 10.72 3.42 -3.75
CA SER A 44 10.12 4.74 -3.63
C SER A 44 10.70 5.49 -2.45
N GLN A 45 10.88 6.78 -2.63
CA GLN A 45 11.30 7.68 -1.58
C GLN A 45 10.29 8.82 -1.46
N HIS A 46 9.90 9.10 -0.24
CA HIS A 46 8.98 10.15 0.11
C HIS A 46 9.68 11.13 1.05
N ALA A 47 9.77 12.36 0.61
CA ALA A 47 10.35 13.45 1.38
C ALA A 47 9.27 14.51 1.64
N TYR A 48 9.12 14.89 2.90
CA TYR A 48 8.18 15.90 3.35
C TYR A 48 8.96 17.05 3.98
N ASP A 49 8.78 18.24 3.45
CA ASP A 49 9.32 19.46 4.02
C ASP A 49 8.24 20.10 4.91
N ARG A 50 8.46 20.10 6.21
CA ARG A 50 7.54 20.64 7.19
C ARG A 50 7.94 22.09 7.45
N ARG A 51 7.18 23.01 6.91
CA ARG A 51 7.37 24.43 7.14
C ARG A 51 6.17 24.97 7.88
N ASP A 52 6.45 25.72 8.93
CA ASP A 52 5.48 26.45 9.76
C ASP A 52 4.35 25.55 10.29
N PRO A 53 4.61 24.72 11.33
CA PRO A 53 3.52 24.10 12.05
C PRO A 53 2.65 25.24 12.62
N GLY A 54 1.39 25.27 12.19
CA GLY A 54 0.42 26.22 12.71
C GLY A 54 0.15 25.95 14.20
N GLU A 55 -0.22 26.94 14.95
CA GLU A 55 -0.69 26.75 16.32
C GLU A 55 -2.06 26.06 16.30
N LEU A 56 -2.19 24.97 17.05
CA LEU A 56 -3.48 24.35 17.30
C LEU A 56 -4.32 25.29 18.15
N SER A 57 -5.54 25.60 17.76
CA SER A 57 -6.43 26.51 18.47
C SER A 57 -7.79 25.88 18.78
N GLY A 58 -8.41 26.30 19.87
CA GLY A 58 -9.80 25.99 20.19
C GLY A 58 -10.10 24.49 20.31
N SER A 59 -11.02 24.01 19.47
CA SER A 59 -11.48 22.61 19.46
C SER A 59 -10.39 21.60 19.12
N ASP A 60 -9.39 22.00 18.33
CA ASP A 60 -8.29 21.15 17.91
C ASP A 60 -7.34 20.87 19.08
N LEU A 61 -7.09 21.88 19.92
CA LEU A 61 -6.34 21.70 21.15
C LEU A 61 -7.07 20.77 22.14
N ALA A 62 -8.40 20.89 22.23
CA ALA A 62 -9.20 20.01 23.07
C ALA A 62 -9.13 18.53 22.62
N PHE A 63 -8.99 18.27 21.32
CA PHE A 63 -8.84 16.92 20.80
C PHE A 63 -7.54 16.25 21.27
N THR A 64 -6.48 17.02 21.48
CA THR A 64 -5.18 16.47 21.93
C THR A 64 -5.23 15.84 23.31
N GLN A 65 -6.21 16.21 24.18
CA GLN A 65 -6.37 15.61 25.52
C GLN A 65 -6.81 14.13 25.46
N TYR A 66 -7.39 13.68 24.33
CA TYR A 66 -7.79 12.29 24.13
C TYR A 66 -6.69 11.41 23.55
N LEU A 67 -5.54 11.99 23.24
CA LEU A 67 -4.39 11.21 22.78
C LEU A 67 -3.77 10.43 23.94
N PRO A 68 -3.22 9.22 23.66
CA PRO A 68 -2.51 8.44 24.67
C PRO A 68 -1.39 9.26 25.33
N PRO A 69 -1.10 9.02 26.63
CA PRO A 69 -0.02 9.75 27.35
C PRO A 69 1.37 9.59 26.74
N SER A 70 1.56 8.53 25.94
CA SER A 70 2.81 8.25 25.23
C SER A 70 3.03 9.16 24.02
N VAL A 71 2.01 9.90 23.61
CA VAL A 71 2.11 10.85 22.50
C VAL A 71 2.50 12.20 23.09
N ASP A 72 3.59 12.76 22.58
CA ASP A 72 4.01 14.09 22.96
C ASP A 72 2.93 15.11 22.56
N ARG A 73 2.26 15.65 23.57
CA ARG A 73 1.13 16.57 23.39
C ARG A 73 1.53 17.94 22.86
N VAL A 74 2.83 18.23 22.89
CA VAL A 74 3.38 19.49 22.43
C VAL A 74 3.72 19.47 20.94
N GLY A 75 3.73 18.26 20.35
CA GLY A 75 4.18 18.10 18.99
C GLY A 75 3.04 18.04 17.97
N ASP A 76 2.76 19.13 17.28
CA ASP A 76 1.99 19.16 16.03
C ASP A 76 2.51 18.16 15.00
N THR A 77 3.70 17.64 15.23
CA THR A 77 4.43 16.70 14.37
C THR A 77 3.81 15.31 14.31
N TYR A 78 2.97 14.91 15.26
CA TYR A 78 2.32 13.60 15.25
C TYR A 78 1.40 13.40 14.04
N PHE A 79 0.75 14.47 13.59
CA PHE A 79 -0.18 14.44 12.46
C PHE A 79 0.48 14.73 11.12
N LEU A 80 1.75 15.13 11.13
CA LEU A 80 2.46 15.45 9.90
C LEU A 80 3.18 14.21 9.37
N PRO A 81 3.11 13.97 8.06
CA PRO A 81 3.80 12.85 7.46
C PRO A 81 5.31 12.98 7.62
N GLU A 82 5.96 11.87 7.82
CA GLU A 82 7.40 11.79 7.99
C GLU A 82 8.08 11.23 6.75
N ASN A 83 9.36 11.57 6.57
CA ASN A 83 10.16 11.03 5.48
C ASN A 83 10.31 9.53 5.61
N PHE A 84 10.12 8.81 4.50
CA PHE A 84 10.36 7.38 4.44
C PHE A 84 10.83 6.94 3.06
N SER A 85 11.48 5.81 3.04
CA SER A 85 11.76 5.04 1.83
C SER A 85 11.11 3.66 1.94
N PHE A 86 10.66 3.15 0.81
CA PHE A 86 10.03 1.85 0.69
C PHE A 86 10.57 1.15 -0.56
N TYR A 87 11.06 -0.06 -0.41
CA TYR A 87 11.59 -0.85 -1.53
C TYR A 87 11.28 -2.32 -1.34
N GLY A 88 11.31 -3.07 -2.41
CA GLY A 88 11.02 -4.48 -2.35
C GLY A 88 11.33 -5.24 -3.63
N LEU A 89 11.28 -6.54 -3.48
CA LEU A 89 11.40 -7.52 -4.55
C LEU A 89 10.15 -8.37 -4.57
N GLN A 90 9.69 -8.73 -5.77
CA GLN A 90 8.52 -9.56 -5.99
C GLN A 90 8.81 -10.59 -7.06
N ILE A 91 8.27 -11.79 -6.85
CA ILE A 91 8.17 -12.82 -7.88
C ILE A 91 6.69 -13.14 -8.02
N SER A 92 6.19 -13.19 -9.24
CA SER A 92 4.81 -13.53 -9.50
C SER A 92 4.65 -14.42 -10.73
N THR A 93 3.55 -15.13 -10.76
CA THR A 93 3.17 -16.00 -11.88
C THR A 93 1.68 -15.84 -12.15
N ASN A 94 1.32 -15.69 -13.42
CA ASN A 94 -0.06 -15.71 -13.89
C ASN A 94 -1.01 -14.70 -13.21
N THR A 95 -0.51 -13.68 -12.52
CA THR A 95 -1.33 -12.73 -11.74
C THR A 95 -2.35 -11.98 -12.58
N ARG A 96 -2.12 -11.85 -13.89
CA ARG A 96 -3.08 -11.29 -14.84
C ARG A 96 -4.40 -12.06 -14.86
N PHE A 97 -4.37 -13.39 -14.72
CA PHE A 97 -5.57 -14.23 -14.79
C PHE A 97 -6.53 -14.02 -13.63
N GLU A 98 -6.13 -13.39 -12.55
CA GLU A 98 -7.05 -12.95 -11.50
C GLU A 98 -8.13 -11.99 -12.03
N ARG A 99 -7.81 -11.24 -13.09
CA ARG A 99 -8.68 -10.22 -13.68
C ARG A 99 -9.11 -10.53 -15.10
N ASP A 100 -8.21 -11.11 -15.87
CA ASP A 100 -8.39 -11.38 -17.28
C ASP A 100 -9.08 -12.71 -17.49
N TYR A 101 -10.02 -12.75 -18.42
CA TYR A 101 -10.70 -13.97 -18.78
C TYR A 101 -9.72 -15.02 -19.26
N THR A 102 -9.85 -16.23 -18.75
CA THR A 102 -9.17 -17.43 -19.26
C THR A 102 -10.14 -18.60 -19.31
N ARG A 103 -10.09 -19.36 -20.38
CA ARG A 103 -11.00 -20.47 -20.63
C ARG A 103 -10.81 -21.65 -19.68
N THR A 104 -9.61 -21.81 -19.18
CA THR A 104 -9.23 -22.89 -18.26
C THR A 104 -8.85 -22.32 -16.91
N LEU A 105 -9.09 -23.07 -15.85
CA LEU A 105 -8.62 -22.72 -14.53
C LEU A 105 -7.09 -22.69 -14.49
N GLN A 106 -6.53 -21.57 -14.13
CA GLN A 106 -5.09 -21.33 -14.06
C GLN A 106 -4.69 -20.94 -12.63
N PRO A 107 -3.64 -21.57 -12.08
CA PRO A 107 -3.08 -21.11 -10.83
C PRO A 107 -2.36 -19.77 -11.04
N PHE A 108 -2.48 -18.90 -10.06
CA PHE A 108 -1.72 -17.65 -10.00
C PHE A 108 -1.11 -17.47 -8.60
N GLY A 109 -0.06 -16.69 -8.52
CA GLY A 109 0.52 -16.39 -7.22
C GLY A 109 1.59 -15.31 -7.28
N SER A 110 1.93 -14.81 -6.10
CA SER A 110 3.05 -13.90 -5.92
C SER A 110 3.62 -14.02 -4.52
N ILE A 111 4.91 -13.79 -4.42
CA ILE A 111 5.62 -13.60 -3.17
C ILE A 111 6.41 -12.30 -3.27
N ALA A 112 6.36 -11.49 -2.22
CA ALA A 112 7.14 -10.28 -2.15
C ALA A 112 7.83 -10.12 -0.78
N ARG A 113 9.00 -9.53 -0.82
CA ARG A 113 9.73 -9.06 0.34
C ARG A 113 9.89 -7.55 0.23
N THR A 114 9.54 -6.85 1.30
CA THR A 114 9.54 -5.39 1.34
C THR A 114 10.32 -4.87 2.53
N TRP A 115 10.81 -3.66 2.41
CA TRP A 115 11.50 -2.94 3.49
C TRP A 115 10.99 -1.50 3.50
N HIS A 116 10.51 -1.11 4.65
CA HIS A 116 10.08 0.25 4.91
C HIS A 116 11.00 0.86 5.97
N SER A 117 11.56 2.04 5.71
CA SER A 117 12.60 2.63 6.58
C SER A 117 12.16 2.87 8.02
N ARG A 118 10.85 2.97 8.29
CA ARG A 118 10.29 3.20 9.62
C ARG A 118 9.59 1.98 10.21
N GLN A 119 8.90 1.23 9.37
CA GLN A 119 8.11 0.07 9.82
C GLN A 119 8.89 -1.25 9.76
N GLY A 120 10.10 -1.21 9.17
CA GLY A 120 10.95 -2.37 9.05
C GLY A 120 10.54 -3.32 7.92
N PRO A 121 10.99 -4.58 8.00
CA PRO A 121 10.76 -5.56 6.96
C PRO A 121 9.33 -6.08 6.93
N GLY A 122 8.82 -6.30 5.73
CA GLY A 122 7.54 -6.91 5.46
C GLY A 122 7.63 -8.04 4.44
N TYR A 123 6.58 -8.83 4.35
CA TYR A 123 6.42 -9.84 3.32
C TYR A 123 4.96 -9.99 2.94
N SER A 124 4.72 -10.46 1.74
CA SER A 124 3.40 -10.87 1.29
C SER A 124 3.47 -12.15 0.47
N LEU A 125 2.45 -12.97 0.60
CA LEU A 125 2.24 -14.18 -0.17
C LEU A 125 0.81 -14.14 -0.68
N ARG A 126 0.60 -14.43 -1.96
CA ARG A 126 -0.71 -14.57 -2.59
C ARG A 126 -0.71 -15.81 -3.44
N LEU A 127 -1.76 -16.61 -3.31
CA LEU A 127 -1.99 -17.80 -4.09
C LEU A 127 -3.46 -17.85 -4.50
N GLY A 128 -3.76 -18.39 -5.67
CA GLY A 128 -5.14 -18.52 -6.10
C GLY A 128 -5.30 -19.33 -7.38
N LEU A 129 -6.58 -19.48 -7.75
CA LEU A 129 -7.03 -20.10 -9.00
C LEU A 129 -8.00 -19.16 -9.68
N ALA A 130 -7.87 -19.00 -10.99
CA ALA A 130 -8.79 -18.16 -11.76
C ALA A 130 -9.05 -18.77 -13.13
N GLY A 131 -10.26 -18.61 -13.62
CA GLY A 131 -10.66 -19.08 -14.94
C GLY A 131 -12.16 -19.25 -15.11
N SER A 132 -12.58 -19.75 -16.25
CA SER A 132 -13.96 -20.05 -16.55
C SER A 132 -14.36 -21.42 -16.00
N VAL A 133 -15.55 -21.50 -15.40
CA VAL A 133 -16.15 -22.74 -14.90
C VAL A 133 -17.30 -23.20 -15.82
N LEU A 134 -18.10 -22.25 -16.30
CA LEU A 134 -19.31 -22.51 -17.10
C LEU A 134 -19.17 -22.10 -18.57
N GLY A 135 -18.00 -21.66 -18.99
CA GLY A 135 -17.70 -21.35 -20.40
C GLY A 135 -18.00 -19.90 -20.84
N GLY A 136 -18.69 -19.13 -20.03
CA GLY A 136 -18.98 -17.70 -20.32
C GLY A 136 -18.85 -16.83 -19.07
N ASP A 137 -18.07 -17.30 -18.11
CA ASP A 137 -17.90 -16.70 -16.80
C ASP A 137 -16.41 -16.60 -16.44
N HIS A 138 -16.11 -15.86 -15.41
CA HIS A 138 -14.79 -15.82 -14.80
C HIS A 138 -14.92 -15.90 -13.28
N LEU A 139 -14.36 -16.97 -12.74
CA LEU A 139 -14.24 -17.19 -11.29
C LEU A 139 -12.79 -17.00 -10.88
N SER A 140 -12.56 -16.28 -9.82
CA SER A 140 -11.24 -16.12 -9.21
C SER A 140 -11.38 -16.31 -7.69
N LEU A 141 -10.61 -17.26 -7.17
CA LEU A 141 -10.46 -17.51 -5.73
C LEU A 141 -9.02 -17.29 -5.35
N GLY A 142 -8.77 -16.35 -4.46
CA GLY A 142 -7.44 -16.00 -3.97
C GLY A 142 -7.37 -16.04 -2.45
N TRP A 143 -6.21 -16.44 -1.97
CA TRP A 143 -5.81 -16.33 -0.58
C TRP A 143 -4.54 -15.49 -0.49
N SER A 144 -4.48 -14.58 0.47
CA SER A 144 -3.30 -13.77 0.72
C SER A 144 -2.93 -13.71 2.19
N LEU A 145 -1.64 -13.60 2.43
CA LEU A 145 -1.01 -13.45 3.73
C LEU A 145 0.02 -12.35 3.64
N GLY A 146 0.02 -11.42 4.59
CA GLY A 146 1.00 -10.34 4.64
C GLY A 146 1.33 -9.91 6.06
N LYS A 147 2.54 -9.44 6.25
CA LYS A 147 2.99 -8.83 7.51
C LYS A 147 3.93 -7.68 7.20
N GLY A 148 3.75 -6.58 7.93
CA GLY A 148 4.54 -5.37 7.72
C GLY A 148 4.18 -4.65 6.40
N GLY A 149 4.83 -3.56 6.11
CA GLY A 149 4.54 -2.71 4.96
C GLY A 149 3.72 -1.47 5.36
N THR A 150 3.15 -0.79 4.39
CA THR A 150 2.62 0.57 4.56
C THR A 150 1.32 0.68 5.35
N LEU A 151 0.62 -0.40 5.65
CA LEU A 151 -0.76 -0.32 6.17
C LEU A 151 -0.98 -0.94 7.55
N THR A 152 -0.23 -1.95 7.94
CA THR A 152 -0.43 -2.60 9.24
C THR A 152 0.86 -3.22 9.76
N GLN A 153 1.13 -3.06 11.06
CA GLN A 153 2.21 -3.78 11.73
C GLN A 153 1.85 -5.25 12.03
N GLY A 154 0.58 -5.62 11.86
CA GLY A 154 0.04 -6.95 12.15
C GLY A 154 0.11 -7.92 10.97
N LEU A 155 -0.22 -9.17 11.27
CA LEU A 155 -0.42 -10.22 10.27
C LEU A 155 -1.81 -10.07 9.66
N THR A 156 -1.86 -9.85 8.36
CA THR A 156 -3.12 -9.78 7.61
C THR A 156 -3.34 -11.05 6.82
N ARG A 157 -4.55 -11.59 6.87
CA ARG A 157 -5.00 -12.74 6.08
C ARG A 157 -6.28 -12.35 5.36
N GLU A 158 -6.36 -12.65 4.09
CA GLU A 158 -7.53 -12.34 3.28
C GLU A 158 -7.87 -13.52 2.36
N ILE A 159 -9.15 -13.82 2.24
CA ILE A 159 -9.69 -14.70 1.20
C ILE A 159 -10.55 -13.83 0.29
N ARG A 160 -10.29 -13.88 -0.99
CA ARG A 160 -11.02 -13.11 -1.98
C ARG A 160 -11.65 -14.03 -3.00
N LEU A 161 -12.98 -13.95 -3.13
CA LEU A 161 -13.76 -14.60 -4.16
C LEU A 161 -14.31 -13.55 -5.11
N ARG A 162 -14.12 -13.72 -6.39
CA ARG A 162 -14.68 -12.86 -7.42
C ARG A 162 -15.34 -13.72 -8.49
N TYR A 163 -16.57 -13.42 -8.83
CA TYR A 163 -17.28 -14.02 -9.93
C TYR A 163 -17.78 -12.95 -10.87
N ARG A 164 -17.61 -13.17 -12.17
CA ARG A 164 -18.10 -12.30 -13.24
C ARG A 164 -18.70 -13.14 -14.32
N LYS A 165 -19.93 -12.87 -14.73
CA LYS A 165 -20.58 -13.47 -15.87
C LYS A 165 -20.51 -12.54 -17.07
N HIS A 166 -20.13 -13.07 -18.21
CA HIS A 166 -20.14 -12.36 -19.48
C HIS A 166 -21.41 -12.77 -20.24
N PHE A 167 -22.21 -11.81 -20.68
CA PHE A 167 -23.43 -12.00 -21.43
C PHE A 167 -23.18 -11.73 -22.91
#